data_2df64fd49ed64a886921aaeb10a40e18
#
_entry.id   2df64fd49ed64a886921aaeb10a40e18
#
_cell.length_a   1.000
_cell.length_b   1.000
_cell.length_c   1.000
_cell.angle_alpha   90.00
_cell.angle_beta   90.00
_cell.angle_gamma   90.00
#
_symmetry.space_group_name_H-M   'P 1'
#
loop_
_entity.id
_entity.type
_entity.pdbx_description
1 polymer ?
#
loop_
_entity_poly.entity_id
_entity_poly.type
_entity_poly.pdbx_seq_one_letter_code
_entity_poly.pdbx_strand_id
1 'polypeptide(L)'
;NLGKVDAILTENEQVRGEVFQPTERIKVYILEVKDTSKGPKILVSRTHPELVKRLFESEVTEVREGIVEIKAIAREAGSRTKIAVWSNDPDVDPVGACVGMNGARVNAIVNELRGEKIDIITWNENPAMMIENALSPAKVISVIADAEEKSAKVIVPDYQLSLAIGKEGQNARLAAKLTGYKIDIKSETQARESGDFMDYESEYEDDEYYEDDEYAEDGEYTEDGEYAGDGYAEDADAEGEYAEESELADETDTENEEE
;
A
#
# COMPACT_ATOMS: atom_id res chain seq x y z
N ASN A 1 23.63 -16.07 -19.66
CA ASN A 1 24.78 -16.73 -19.03
C ASN A 1 24.84 -16.37 -17.55
N LEU A 2 24.96 -17.37 -16.67
CA LEU A 2 25.07 -17.21 -15.21
C LEU A 2 26.53 -17.28 -14.71
N GLY A 3 27.48 -17.07 -15.59
CA GLY A 3 28.91 -17.13 -15.32
C GLY A 3 29.53 -18.45 -15.81
N LYS A 4 29.26 -19.57 -15.14
CA LYS A 4 29.81 -20.87 -15.50
C LYS A 4 28.89 -21.73 -16.38
N VAL A 5 27.59 -21.41 -16.39
CA VAL A 5 26.55 -22.19 -17.10
C VAL A 5 25.55 -21.23 -17.74
N ASP A 6 24.85 -21.71 -18.77
CA ASP A 6 23.80 -20.99 -19.44
C ASP A 6 22.43 -21.34 -18.84
N ALA A 7 21.56 -20.32 -18.67
CA ALA A 7 20.18 -20.50 -18.29
C ALA A 7 19.24 -20.20 -19.45
N ILE A 8 18.04 -20.76 -19.39
CA ILE A 8 17.02 -20.61 -20.41
C ILE A 8 15.88 -19.79 -19.84
N LEU A 9 15.62 -18.63 -20.44
CA LEU A 9 14.44 -17.81 -20.20
C LEU A 9 13.43 -18.09 -21.33
N THR A 10 12.47 -18.96 -21.04
CA THR A 10 11.45 -19.36 -22.03
C THR A 10 10.47 -18.19 -22.28
N GLU A 11 9.77 -18.21 -23.42
CA GLU A 11 8.83 -17.16 -23.79
C GLU A 11 7.74 -16.93 -22.74
N ASN A 12 7.22 -17.99 -22.12
CA ASN A 12 6.20 -17.91 -21.07
C ASN A 12 6.72 -17.26 -19.77
N GLU A 13 8.03 -17.25 -19.57
CA GLU A 13 8.69 -16.68 -18.40
C GLU A 13 9.26 -15.28 -18.66
N GLN A 14 9.07 -14.77 -19.88
CA GLN A 14 9.39 -13.39 -20.25
C GLN A 14 8.21 -12.46 -19.97
N VAL A 15 8.50 -11.26 -19.52
CA VAL A 15 7.49 -10.19 -19.37
C VAL A 15 7.22 -9.58 -20.74
N ARG A 16 5.95 -9.47 -21.10
CA ARG A 16 5.56 -8.86 -22.39
C ARG A 16 6.05 -7.42 -22.47
N GLY A 17 6.77 -7.11 -23.53
CA GLY A 17 7.30 -5.77 -23.78
C GLY A 17 8.70 -5.52 -23.21
N GLU A 18 9.27 -6.44 -22.43
CA GLU A 18 10.69 -6.36 -22.07
C GLU A 18 11.56 -6.70 -23.29
N VAL A 19 12.46 -5.79 -23.63
CA VAL A 19 13.46 -6.00 -24.70
C VAL A 19 14.84 -6.02 -24.05
N PHE A 20 15.59 -7.09 -24.30
CA PHE A 20 16.94 -7.26 -23.76
C PHE A 20 17.99 -7.05 -24.85
N GLN A 21 19.00 -6.26 -24.52
CA GLN A 21 20.14 -6.06 -25.42
C GLN A 21 21.19 -7.15 -25.20
N PRO A 22 21.93 -7.54 -26.24
CA PRO A 22 23.08 -8.42 -26.09
C PRO A 22 24.05 -7.88 -25.05
N THR A 23 24.55 -8.75 -24.17
CA THR A 23 25.47 -8.42 -23.05
C THR A 23 24.85 -7.66 -21.86
N GLU A 24 23.60 -7.31 -21.93
CA GLU A 24 22.89 -6.69 -20.81
C GLU A 24 22.77 -7.68 -19.64
N ARG A 25 22.93 -7.16 -18.41
CA ARG A 25 22.74 -7.93 -17.19
C ARG A 25 21.38 -7.67 -16.63
N ILE A 26 20.62 -8.72 -16.38
CA ILE A 26 19.28 -8.69 -15.80
C ILE A 26 19.22 -9.63 -14.60
N LYS A 27 18.41 -9.29 -13.61
CA LYS A 27 18.11 -10.17 -12.48
C LYS A 27 16.97 -11.12 -12.88
N VAL A 28 17.13 -12.40 -12.59
CA VAL A 28 16.15 -13.45 -12.88
C VAL A 28 15.96 -14.34 -11.68
N TYR A 29 14.79 -14.95 -11.56
CA TYR A 29 14.51 -15.98 -10.57
C TYR A 29 14.78 -17.36 -11.16
N ILE A 30 15.49 -18.22 -10.44
CA ILE A 30 15.76 -19.59 -10.88
C ILE A 30 14.56 -20.45 -10.51
N LEU A 31 13.83 -20.94 -11.53
CA LEU A 31 12.67 -21.80 -11.35
C LEU A 31 13.08 -23.23 -11.04
N GLU A 32 14.01 -23.74 -11.82
CA GLU A 32 14.38 -25.15 -11.77
C GLU A 32 15.80 -25.39 -12.28
N VAL A 33 16.46 -26.35 -11.67
CA VAL A 33 17.74 -26.89 -12.14
C VAL A 33 17.59 -28.40 -12.36
N LYS A 34 17.74 -28.83 -13.60
CA LYS A 34 17.67 -30.26 -13.99
C LYS A 34 19.04 -30.75 -14.47
N ASP A 35 19.49 -31.85 -13.93
CA ASP A 35 20.67 -32.55 -14.47
C ASP A 35 20.26 -33.36 -15.69
N THR A 36 20.97 -33.16 -16.78
CA THR A 36 20.76 -33.89 -18.01
C THR A 36 22.09 -34.53 -18.47
N SER A 37 22.01 -35.53 -19.36
CA SER A 37 23.19 -36.17 -19.94
C SER A 37 24.14 -35.23 -20.68
N LYS A 38 23.64 -33.98 -20.99
CA LYS A 38 24.41 -32.93 -21.68
C LYS A 38 24.85 -31.80 -20.73
N GLY A 39 24.67 -31.98 -19.41
CA GLY A 39 24.94 -30.99 -18.38
C GLY A 39 23.67 -30.37 -17.75
N PRO A 40 23.83 -29.49 -16.76
CA PRO A 40 22.70 -28.90 -16.06
C PRO A 40 21.87 -27.97 -16.98
N LYS A 41 20.56 -28.16 -16.96
CA LYS A 41 19.59 -27.27 -17.61
C LYS A 41 18.94 -26.40 -16.53
N ILE A 42 19.15 -25.09 -16.62
CA ILE A 42 18.63 -24.10 -15.65
C ILE A 42 17.52 -23.32 -16.33
N LEU A 43 16.33 -23.33 -15.73
CA LEU A 43 15.19 -22.53 -16.15
C LEU A 43 15.08 -21.31 -15.23
N VAL A 44 14.89 -20.16 -15.84
CA VAL A 44 14.75 -18.88 -15.12
C VAL A 44 13.50 -18.13 -15.56
N SER A 45 13.02 -17.23 -14.68
CA SER A 45 11.81 -16.44 -14.88
C SER A 45 12.03 -14.98 -14.57
N ARG A 46 11.33 -14.13 -15.35
CA ARG A 46 11.10 -12.71 -15.06
C ARG A 46 9.68 -12.44 -14.58
N THR A 47 8.76 -13.41 -14.76
CA THR A 47 7.33 -13.27 -14.40
C THR A 47 7.00 -13.75 -13.00
N HIS A 48 7.84 -14.61 -12.40
CA HIS A 48 7.56 -15.23 -11.11
C HIS A 48 7.52 -14.20 -9.96
N PRO A 49 6.51 -14.25 -9.05
CA PRO A 49 6.41 -13.31 -7.93
C PRO A 49 7.62 -13.30 -7.00
N GLU A 50 8.26 -14.47 -6.79
CA GLU A 50 9.46 -14.58 -5.96
C GLU A 50 10.63 -13.71 -6.46
N LEU A 51 10.67 -13.36 -7.75
CA LEU A 51 11.67 -12.40 -8.24
C LEU A 51 11.57 -11.07 -7.48
N VAL A 52 10.35 -10.54 -7.31
CA VAL A 52 10.13 -9.28 -6.60
C VAL A 52 10.57 -9.40 -5.14
N LYS A 53 10.21 -10.51 -4.47
CA LYS A 53 10.64 -10.76 -3.09
C LYS A 53 12.18 -10.76 -2.96
N ARG A 54 12.89 -11.44 -3.87
CA ARG A 54 14.36 -11.47 -3.89
C ARG A 54 14.98 -10.11 -4.20
N LEU A 55 14.30 -9.28 -5.00
CA LEU A 55 14.72 -7.89 -5.23
C LEU A 55 14.63 -7.07 -3.95
N PHE A 56 13.54 -7.19 -3.18
CA PHE A 56 13.42 -6.54 -1.87
C PHE A 56 14.47 -7.02 -0.89
N GLU A 57 14.76 -8.32 -0.80
CA GLU A 57 15.84 -8.86 0.03
C GLU A 57 17.23 -8.30 -0.36
N SER A 58 17.42 -8.00 -1.63
CA SER A 58 18.69 -7.41 -2.13
C SER A 58 18.83 -5.93 -1.80
N GLU A 59 17.72 -5.15 -1.85
CA GLU A 59 17.72 -3.69 -1.71
C GLU A 59 17.42 -3.22 -0.28
N VAL A 60 16.67 -4.00 0.50
CA VAL A 60 16.18 -3.64 1.83
C VAL A 60 16.85 -4.50 2.89
N THR A 61 17.70 -3.90 3.69
CA THR A 61 18.46 -4.61 4.73
C THR A 61 17.54 -5.26 5.76
N GLU A 62 16.49 -4.55 6.17
CA GLU A 62 15.51 -4.99 7.16
C GLU A 62 14.72 -6.23 6.68
N VAL A 63 14.49 -6.35 5.37
CA VAL A 63 13.90 -7.57 4.76
C VAL A 63 14.90 -8.72 4.73
N ARG A 64 16.15 -8.43 4.37
CA ARG A 64 17.23 -9.45 4.33
C ARG A 64 17.54 -10.02 5.73
N GLU A 65 17.46 -9.19 6.77
CA GLU A 65 17.70 -9.58 8.15
C GLU A 65 16.47 -10.20 8.83
N GLY A 66 15.31 -10.20 8.15
CA GLY A 66 14.08 -10.79 8.66
C GLY A 66 13.37 -9.92 9.70
N ILE A 67 13.77 -8.65 9.87
CA ILE A 67 13.07 -7.66 10.71
C ILE A 67 11.74 -7.33 10.05
N VAL A 68 11.77 -7.06 8.73
CA VAL A 68 10.58 -6.87 7.91
C VAL A 68 10.33 -8.12 7.08
N GLU A 69 9.10 -8.63 7.11
CA GLU A 69 8.67 -9.79 6.34
C GLU A 69 7.68 -9.40 5.25
N ILE A 70 7.85 -9.96 4.05
CA ILE A 70 6.84 -9.91 2.99
C ILE A 70 5.89 -11.09 3.21
N LYS A 71 4.72 -10.83 3.81
CA LYS A 71 3.71 -11.83 4.16
C LYS A 71 2.92 -12.32 2.95
N ALA A 72 2.64 -11.44 1.99
CA ALA A 72 1.90 -11.79 0.78
C ALA A 72 2.36 -10.96 -0.41
N ILE A 73 2.19 -11.53 -1.61
CA ILE A 73 2.51 -10.87 -2.87
C ILE A 73 1.49 -11.27 -3.95
N ALA A 74 1.01 -10.27 -4.68
CA ALA A 74 0.18 -10.45 -5.85
C ALA A 74 0.78 -9.66 -7.01
N ARG A 75 1.08 -10.32 -8.13
CA ARG A 75 1.81 -9.74 -9.26
C ARG A 75 1.08 -9.93 -10.57
N GLU A 76 1.03 -8.88 -11.37
CA GLU A 76 0.79 -8.89 -12.81
C GLU A 76 2.07 -8.38 -13.48
N ALA A 77 2.92 -9.31 -13.85
CA ALA A 77 4.28 -9.04 -14.33
C ALA A 77 4.30 -8.04 -15.49
N GLY A 78 5.19 -7.04 -15.39
CA GLY A 78 5.30 -5.94 -16.35
C GLY A 78 4.24 -4.84 -16.21
N SER A 79 3.30 -4.97 -15.26
CA SER A 79 2.25 -3.98 -15.04
C SER A 79 2.27 -3.47 -13.58
N ARG A 80 1.87 -4.31 -12.64
CA ARG A 80 1.74 -3.91 -11.24
C ARG A 80 1.91 -5.08 -10.27
N THR A 81 2.53 -4.80 -9.14
CA THR A 81 2.67 -5.74 -8.02
C THR A 81 2.17 -5.08 -6.74
N LYS A 82 1.45 -5.85 -5.92
CA LYS A 82 1.13 -5.49 -4.53
C LYS A 82 1.86 -6.42 -3.58
N ILE A 83 2.48 -5.87 -2.55
CA ILE A 83 3.10 -6.63 -1.46
C ILE A 83 2.54 -6.19 -0.13
N ALA A 84 2.30 -7.16 0.76
CA ALA A 84 1.91 -6.92 2.13
C ALA A 84 3.09 -7.21 3.04
N VAL A 85 3.51 -6.22 3.81
CA VAL A 85 4.69 -6.26 4.67
C VAL A 85 4.32 -6.14 6.14
N TRP A 86 5.09 -6.79 6.98
CA TRP A 86 4.94 -6.80 8.43
C TRP A 86 6.30 -6.62 9.09
N SER A 87 6.37 -5.92 10.21
CA SER A 87 7.58 -5.83 11.01
C SER A 87 7.48 -6.69 12.27
N ASN A 88 8.51 -7.44 12.54
CA ASN A 88 8.68 -8.19 13.79
C ASN A 88 9.22 -7.29 14.93
N ASP A 89 9.70 -6.09 14.57
CA ASP A 89 10.16 -5.06 15.50
C ASP A 89 9.15 -3.90 15.50
N PRO A 90 8.52 -3.57 16.65
CA PRO A 90 7.53 -2.49 16.73
C PRO A 90 8.12 -1.09 16.45
N ASP A 91 9.43 -0.91 16.58
CA ASP A 91 10.09 0.37 16.32
C ASP A 91 10.43 0.58 14.84
N VAL A 92 10.19 -0.43 13.98
CA VAL A 92 10.47 -0.39 12.55
C VAL A 92 9.19 -0.31 11.75
N ASP A 93 9.00 0.79 11.02
CA ASP A 93 7.92 0.92 10.02
C ASP A 93 8.24 0.04 8.80
N PRO A 94 7.47 -1.05 8.54
CA PRO A 94 7.75 -1.97 7.45
C PRO A 94 7.56 -1.35 6.06
N VAL A 95 6.60 -0.43 5.92
CA VAL A 95 6.34 0.25 4.64
C VAL A 95 7.46 1.26 4.37
N GLY A 96 7.78 2.09 5.34
CA GLY A 96 8.87 3.07 5.23
C GLY A 96 10.22 2.42 4.93
N ALA A 97 10.54 1.29 5.57
CA ALA A 97 11.77 0.52 5.32
C ALA A 97 11.85 0.04 3.86
N CYS A 98 10.74 -0.48 3.31
CA CYS A 98 10.68 -0.95 1.93
C CYS A 98 10.68 0.18 0.89
N VAL A 99 10.03 1.30 1.18
CA VAL A 99 9.99 2.48 0.30
C VAL A 99 11.35 3.17 0.27
N GLY A 100 11.96 3.35 1.43
CA GLY A 100 13.20 4.09 1.60
C GLY A 100 13.06 5.60 1.44
N MET A 101 14.14 6.33 1.73
CA MET A 101 14.14 7.79 1.64
C MET A 101 13.79 8.25 0.22
N ASN A 102 12.76 9.11 0.10
CA ASN A 102 12.26 9.59 -1.21
C ASN A 102 11.94 8.48 -2.22
N GLY A 103 11.60 7.28 -1.73
CA GLY A 103 11.29 6.14 -2.59
C GLY A 103 12.51 5.48 -3.25
N ALA A 104 13.73 5.76 -2.78
CA ALA A 104 14.96 5.31 -3.45
C ALA A 104 15.01 3.77 -3.59
N ARG A 105 14.65 3.04 -2.54
CA ARG A 105 14.71 1.56 -2.54
C ARG A 105 13.65 0.95 -3.47
N VAL A 106 12.39 1.36 -3.34
CA VAL A 106 11.33 0.85 -4.22
C VAL A 106 11.56 1.23 -5.67
N ASN A 107 12.05 2.46 -5.95
CA ASN A 107 12.35 2.89 -7.31
C ASN A 107 13.50 2.10 -7.95
N ALA A 108 14.50 1.68 -7.19
CA ALA A 108 15.55 0.80 -7.69
C ALA A 108 14.96 -0.53 -8.19
N ILE A 109 13.99 -1.09 -7.45
CA ILE A 109 13.30 -2.33 -7.84
C ILE A 109 12.39 -2.09 -9.06
N VAL A 110 11.63 -0.99 -9.07
CA VAL A 110 10.78 -0.60 -10.21
C VAL A 110 11.63 -0.47 -11.49
N ASN A 111 12.81 0.13 -11.40
CA ASN A 111 13.73 0.28 -12.53
C ASN A 111 14.26 -1.07 -13.02
N GLU A 112 14.63 -1.99 -12.11
CA GLU A 112 15.03 -3.37 -12.47
C GLU A 112 13.90 -4.11 -13.19
N LEU A 113 12.64 -3.87 -12.79
CA LEU A 113 11.43 -4.46 -13.38
C LEU A 113 10.88 -3.65 -14.55
N ARG A 114 11.66 -2.73 -15.13
CA ARG A 114 11.32 -1.95 -16.33
C ARG A 114 10.05 -1.11 -16.20
N GLY A 115 9.81 -0.57 -15.02
CA GLY A 115 8.68 0.32 -14.76
C GLY A 115 7.42 -0.37 -14.24
N GLU A 116 7.49 -1.65 -13.84
CA GLU A 116 6.41 -2.33 -13.13
C GLU A 116 6.12 -1.59 -11.80
N LYS A 117 4.88 -1.13 -11.62
CA LYS A 117 4.49 -0.38 -10.42
C LYS A 117 4.40 -1.30 -9.21
N ILE A 118 4.84 -0.81 -8.05
CA ILE A 118 4.82 -1.58 -6.81
C ILE A 118 4.04 -0.81 -5.75
N ASP A 119 2.98 -1.44 -5.23
CA ASP A 119 2.23 -0.96 -4.07
C ASP A 119 2.67 -1.76 -2.84
N ILE A 120 3.09 -1.05 -1.81
CA ILE A 120 3.53 -1.63 -0.54
C ILE A 120 2.49 -1.27 0.50
N ILE A 121 1.90 -2.27 1.14
CA ILE A 121 0.87 -2.11 2.16
C ILE A 121 1.26 -2.82 3.45
N THR A 122 0.73 -2.34 4.57
CA THR A 122 0.88 -3.03 5.86
C THR A 122 0.01 -4.28 5.88
N TRP A 123 0.60 -5.41 6.21
CA TRP A 123 -0.13 -6.65 6.47
C TRP A 123 -0.89 -6.55 7.78
N ASN A 124 -2.09 -7.14 7.84
CA ASN A 124 -2.89 -7.22 9.04
C ASN A 124 -3.50 -8.62 9.17
N GLU A 125 -3.59 -9.13 10.39
CA GLU A 125 -4.21 -10.42 10.68
C GLU A 125 -5.72 -10.37 10.50
N ASN A 126 -6.35 -9.22 10.84
CA ASN A 126 -7.78 -8.98 10.61
C ASN A 126 -8.05 -8.90 9.10
N PRO A 127 -8.91 -9.79 8.55
CA PRO A 127 -9.21 -9.80 7.13
C PRO A 127 -9.79 -8.50 6.59
N ALA A 128 -10.66 -7.84 7.36
CA ALA A 128 -11.28 -6.58 6.95
C ALA A 128 -10.22 -5.48 6.77
N MET A 129 -9.35 -5.31 7.76
CA MET A 129 -8.22 -4.37 7.70
C MET A 129 -7.25 -4.71 6.56
N MET A 130 -6.99 -6.00 6.36
CA MET A 130 -6.11 -6.46 5.28
C MET A 130 -6.68 -6.13 3.89
N ILE A 131 -7.99 -6.29 3.70
CA ILE A 131 -8.70 -5.97 2.46
C ILE A 131 -8.73 -4.46 2.23
N GLU A 132 -9.01 -3.68 3.28
CA GLU A 132 -8.95 -2.22 3.22
C GLU A 132 -7.56 -1.75 2.75
N ASN A 133 -6.49 -2.21 3.41
CA ASN A 133 -5.12 -1.90 3.03
C ASN A 133 -4.80 -2.33 1.58
N ALA A 134 -5.28 -3.50 1.17
CA ALA A 134 -5.04 -4.05 -0.17
C ALA A 134 -5.70 -3.23 -1.29
N LEU A 135 -6.79 -2.51 -1.01
CA LEU A 135 -7.45 -1.64 -1.97
C LEU A 135 -6.78 -0.27 -2.13
N SER A 136 -5.76 0.04 -1.30
CA SER A 136 -4.96 1.25 -1.49
C SER A 136 -4.57 1.43 -2.98
N PRO A 137 -4.60 2.67 -3.51
CA PRO A 137 -4.77 3.95 -2.82
C PRO A 137 -6.23 4.41 -2.65
N ALA A 138 -7.23 3.57 -2.96
CA ALA A 138 -8.63 3.92 -2.75
C ALA A 138 -8.96 3.96 -1.25
N LYS A 139 -9.76 4.95 -0.86
CA LYS A 139 -10.31 5.03 0.49
C LYS A 139 -11.55 4.15 0.58
N VAL A 140 -11.65 3.40 1.65
CA VAL A 140 -12.78 2.50 1.93
C VAL A 140 -13.61 3.08 3.07
N ILE A 141 -14.93 2.93 3.01
CA ILE A 141 -15.85 3.30 4.09
C ILE A 141 -15.98 2.13 5.07
N SER A 142 -16.27 0.94 4.53
CA SER A 142 -16.42 -0.26 5.35
C SER A 142 -16.04 -1.52 4.59
N VAL A 143 -15.66 -2.56 5.34
CA VAL A 143 -15.37 -3.90 4.84
C VAL A 143 -16.06 -4.91 5.75
N ILE A 144 -16.96 -5.69 5.18
CA ILE A 144 -17.58 -6.85 5.83
C ILE A 144 -16.93 -8.11 5.22
N ALA A 145 -16.15 -8.81 6.00
CA ALA A 145 -15.41 -9.99 5.55
C ALA A 145 -15.94 -11.26 6.20
N ASP A 146 -16.36 -12.21 5.37
CA ASP A 146 -16.70 -13.56 5.79
C ASP A 146 -15.47 -14.47 5.69
N ALA A 147 -15.00 -14.94 6.85
CA ALA A 147 -13.82 -15.78 6.95
C ALA A 147 -14.06 -17.22 6.50
N GLU A 148 -15.31 -17.73 6.57
CA GLU A 148 -15.66 -19.08 6.17
C GLU A 148 -15.78 -19.19 4.65
N GLU A 149 -16.52 -18.27 4.04
CA GLU A 149 -16.70 -18.23 2.58
C GLU A 149 -15.53 -17.59 1.81
N LYS A 150 -14.58 -16.97 2.52
CA LYS A 150 -13.50 -16.16 1.92
C LYS A 150 -14.06 -15.13 0.95
N SER A 151 -15.15 -14.49 1.34
CA SER A 151 -15.78 -13.40 0.60
C SER A 151 -15.77 -12.11 1.41
N ALA A 152 -15.82 -10.98 0.75
CA ALA A 152 -15.90 -9.68 1.39
C ALA A 152 -16.73 -8.70 0.57
N LYS A 153 -17.59 -7.95 1.25
CA LYS A 153 -18.30 -6.80 0.70
C LYS A 153 -17.54 -5.54 1.13
N VAL A 154 -17.26 -4.67 0.19
CA VAL A 154 -16.52 -3.43 0.42
C VAL A 154 -17.34 -2.25 -0.09
N ILE A 155 -17.54 -1.26 0.77
CA ILE A 155 -18.22 -0.03 0.43
C ILE A 155 -17.19 1.10 0.34
N VAL A 156 -17.24 1.81 -0.77
CA VAL A 156 -16.37 2.96 -1.04
C VAL A 156 -17.20 4.20 -1.37
N PRO A 157 -16.69 5.42 -1.14
CA PRO A 157 -17.34 6.63 -1.63
C PRO A 157 -17.53 6.57 -3.17
N ASP A 158 -18.61 7.14 -3.69
CA ASP A 158 -18.91 7.07 -5.13
C ASP A 158 -17.73 7.52 -6.01
N TYR A 159 -17.03 8.59 -5.62
CA TYR A 159 -15.88 9.11 -6.35
C TYR A 159 -14.63 8.22 -6.26
N GLN A 160 -14.59 7.23 -5.35
CA GLN A 160 -13.48 6.28 -5.19
C GLN A 160 -13.71 4.97 -5.94
N LEU A 161 -14.94 4.68 -6.40
CA LEU A 161 -15.29 3.39 -7.00
C LEU A 161 -14.36 3.01 -8.16
N SER A 162 -14.14 3.94 -9.09
CA SER A 162 -13.24 3.71 -10.23
C SER A 162 -11.80 3.45 -9.81
N LEU A 163 -11.34 4.10 -8.75
CA LEU A 163 -9.99 3.90 -8.20
C LEU A 163 -9.86 2.56 -7.47
N ALA A 164 -10.89 2.18 -6.69
CA ALA A 164 -10.94 0.90 -5.99
C ALA A 164 -10.93 -0.28 -6.95
N ILE A 165 -11.70 -0.20 -8.03
CA ILE A 165 -11.71 -1.21 -9.10
C ILE A 165 -10.40 -1.18 -9.89
N GLY A 166 -9.94 0.02 -10.25
CA GLY A 166 -8.77 0.25 -11.08
C GLY A 166 -9.02 0.00 -12.58
N LYS A 167 -8.02 0.33 -13.41
CA LYS A 167 -8.08 0.08 -14.85
C LYS A 167 -8.26 -1.41 -15.11
N GLU A 168 -9.29 -1.78 -15.90
CA GLU A 168 -9.61 -3.18 -16.23
C GLU A 168 -9.78 -4.08 -14.99
N GLY A 169 -10.15 -3.52 -13.83
CA GLY A 169 -10.29 -4.26 -12.58
C GLY A 169 -8.96 -4.68 -11.94
N GLN A 170 -7.85 -4.09 -12.32
CA GLN A 170 -6.51 -4.50 -11.86
C GLN A 170 -6.33 -4.35 -10.36
N ASN A 171 -6.77 -3.22 -9.77
CA ASN A 171 -6.60 -2.99 -8.34
C ASN A 171 -7.40 -4.01 -7.51
N ALA A 172 -8.69 -4.20 -7.84
CA ALA A 172 -9.54 -5.18 -7.19
C ALA A 172 -9.02 -6.62 -7.36
N ARG A 173 -8.57 -6.99 -8.57
CA ARG A 173 -8.02 -8.32 -8.84
C ARG A 173 -6.73 -8.61 -8.10
N LEU A 174 -5.81 -7.63 -8.00
CA LEU A 174 -4.59 -7.76 -7.21
C LEU A 174 -4.89 -7.83 -5.71
N ALA A 175 -5.83 -7.02 -5.21
CA ALA A 175 -6.27 -7.07 -3.82
C ALA A 175 -6.88 -8.45 -3.48
N ALA A 176 -7.75 -8.99 -4.34
CA ALA A 176 -8.34 -10.31 -4.16
C ALA A 176 -7.26 -11.42 -4.14
N LYS A 177 -6.27 -11.36 -5.03
CA LYS A 177 -5.15 -12.33 -5.04
C LYS A 177 -4.25 -12.20 -3.81
N LEU A 178 -4.02 -10.97 -3.34
CA LEU A 178 -3.15 -10.69 -2.20
C LEU A 178 -3.75 -11.19 -0.89
N THR A 179 -5.06 -10.99 -0.71
CA THR A 179 -5.78 -11.34 0.51
C THR A 179 -6.33 -12.77 0.50
N GLY A 180 -6.54 -13.34 -0.68
CA GLY A 180 -7.18 -14.64 -0.85
C GLY A 180 -8.71 -14.59 -0.68
N TYR A 181 -9.31 -13.39 -0.72
CA TYR A 181 -10.76 -13.17 -0.61
C TYR A 181 -11.37 -12.82 -1.96
N LYS A 182 -12.61 -13.23 -2.17
CA LYS A 182 -13.45 -12.72 -3.26
C LYS A 182 -14.03 -11.38 -2.79
N ILE A 183 -13.62 -10.28 -3.44
CA ILE A 183 -13.99 -8.93 -3.03
C ILE A 183 -15.08 -8.40 -3.95
N ASP A 184 -16.23 -8.02 -3.38
CA ASP A 184 -17.33 -7.30 -4.03
C ASP A 184 -17.26 -5.83 -3.63
N ILE A 185 -17.04 -4.94 -4.58
CA ILE A 185 -16.85 -3.51 -4.32
C ILE A 185 -18.07 -2.76 -4.83
N LYS A 186 -18.74 -2.03 -3.95
CA LYS A 186 -19.88 -1.17 -4.26
C LYS A 186 -19.62 0.26 -3.84
N SER A 187 -20.21 1.20 -4.58
CA SER A 187 -20.26 2.57 -4.09
C SER A 187 -21.31 2.73 -3.00
N GLU A 188 -21.19 3.79 -2.23
CA GLU A 188 -22.16 4.13 -1.17
C GLU A 188 -23.60 4.18 -1.71
N THR A 189 -23.80 4.83 -2.88
CA THR A 189 -25.12 4.88 -3.54
C THR A 189 -25.62 3.48 -3.92
N GLN A 190 -24.76 2.64 -4.52
CA GLN A 190 -25.10 1.28 -4.91
C GLN A 190 -25.42 0.40 -3.69
N ALA A 191 -24.68 0.57 -2.59
CA ALA A 191 -24.90 -0.19 -1.35
C ALA A 191 -26.24 0.16 -0.71
N ARG A 192 -26.63 1.45 -0.71
CA ARG A 192 -27.95 1.90 -0.24
C ARG A 192 -29.10 1.34 -1.09
N GLU A 193 -28.96 1.35 -2.42
CA GLU A 193 -29.96 0.81 -3.35
C GLU A 193 -30.14 -0.70 -3.21
N SER A 194 -29.07 -1.44 -2.95
CA SER A 194 -29.09 -2.90 -2.80
C SER A 194 -29.45 -3.37 -1.38
N GLY A 195 -29.56 -2.45 -0.41
CA GLY A 195 -29.85 -2.76 1.00
C GLY A 195 -28.63 -3.23 1.80
N ASP A 196 -27.46 -3.33 1.19
CA ASP A 196 -26.23 -3.75 1.88
C ASP A 196 -25.76 -2.73 2.94
N PHE A 197 -26.29 -1.51 2.91
CA PHE A 197 -26.00 -0.47 3.90
C PHE A 197 -26.70 -0.74 5.25
N MET A 198 -27.80 -1.47 5.26
CA MET A 198 -28.49 -1.86 6.49
C MET A 198 -27.73 -2.93 7.28
N ASP A 199 -27.02 -3.81 6.59
CA ASP A 199 -26.17 -4.81 7.24
C ASP A 199 -24.99 -4.15 7.99
N TYR A 200 -24.56 -2.98 7.51
CA TYR A 200 -23.49 -2.19 8.12
C TYR A 200 -23.95 -1.46 9.39
N GLU A 201 -25.15 -0.85 9.39
CA GLU A 201 -25.68 -0.16 10.58
C GLU A 201 -26.01 -1.15 11.71
N SER A 202 -26.47 -2.38 11.38
CA SER A 202 -26.82 -3.38 12.39
C SER A 202 -25.61 -3.99 13.13
N GLU A 203 -24.43 -4.04 12.52
CA GLU A 203 -23.22 -4.54 13.20
C GLU A 203 -22.64 -3.53 14.22
N TYR A 204 -22.97 -2.24 14.11
CA TYR A 204 -22.52 -1.20 15.06
C TYR A 204 -23.58 -0.80 16.09
N GLU A 205 -24.85 -1.18 15.91
CA GLU A 205 -25.91 -0.91 16.90
C GLU A 205 -25.91 -1.90 18.09
N ASP A 206 -25.27 -3.07 17.97
CA ASP A 206 -25.21 -4.05 19.06
C ASP A 206 -24.15 -3.74 20.14
N ASP A 207 -23.27 -2.75 19.94
CA ASP A 207 -22.24 -2.36 20.92
C ASP A 207 -22.65 -1.13 21.79
N GLU A 208 -23.83 -0.53 21.62
CA GLU A 208 -24.30 0.62 22.38
C GLU A 208 -25.50 0.33 23.28
N TYR A 209 -25.46 -0.72 24.12
CA TYR A 209 -26.41 -0.84 25.23
C TYR A 209 -25.76 -1.45 26.47
N TYR A 210 -24.92 -0.67 27.14
CA TYR A 210 -24.78 -0.72 28.58
C TYR A 210 -24.95 0.70 29.12
N GLU A 211 -26.22 1.14 29.23
CA GLU A 211 -26.60 2.18 30.19
C GLU A 211 -26.45 1.55 31.58
N ASP A 212 -25.44 1.95 32.30
CA ASP A 212 -25.37 1.80 33.74
C ASP A 212 -26.31 2.82 34.39
N ASP A 213 -27.57 2.39 34.53
CA ASP A 213 -28.49 3.01 35.47
C ASP A 213 -28.16 2.48 36.87
N GLU A 214 -27.30 3.15 37.60
CA GLU A 214 -27.34 3.09 39.07
C GLU A 214 -26.48 4.21 39.69
N TYR A 215 -27.05 5.40 39.87
CA TYR A 215 -26.78 6.26 41.02
C TYR A 215 -28.02 7.12 41.30
N ALA A 216 -28.91 6.57 42.13
CA ALA A 216 -29.91 7.35 42.83
C ALA A 216 -29.36 7.74 44.22
N GLU A 217 -29.53 9.01 44.52
CA GLU A 217 -29.81 9.60 45.82
C GLU A 217 -28.82 9.43 46.98
N ASP A 218 -28.17 10.51 47.34
CA ASP A 218 -28.36 11.25 48.60
C ASP A 218 -27.24 12.29 48.75
N GLY A 219 -27.61 13.53 48.92
CA GLY A 219 -26.67 14.62 49.17
C GLY A 219 -27.37 15.94 49.44
N GLU A 220 -27.74 16.16 50.71
CA GLU A 220 -28.23 17.35 51.36
C GLU A 220 -27.57 18.65 50.85
N TYR A 221 -28.44 19.65 50.62
CA TYR A 221 -28.08 21.05 50.43
C TYR A 221 -27.64 21.65 51.76
N THR A 222 -26.46 22.28 51.80
CA THR A 222 -26.17 23.35 52.76
C THR A 222 -25.84 24.62 51.97
N GLU A 223 -26.69 25.60 52.15
CA GLU A 223 -26.42 27.01 51.87
C GLU A 223 -25.24 27.44 52.71
N ASP A 224 -24.24 28.03 52.07
CA ASP A 224 -23.63 29.29 52.50
C ASP A 224 -22.48 29.64 51.53
N GLY A 225 -22.58 30.84 51.08
CA GLY A 225 -21.83 31.60 50.19
C GLY A 225 -20.39 31.89 50.55
N GLU A 226 -19.63 32.16 49.57
CA GLU A 226 -18.81 33.33 49.39
C GLU A 226 -18.02 33.30 48.10
N TYR A 227 -18.12 34.40 47.40
CA TYR A 227 -17.34 34.75 46.20
C TYR A 227 -15.93 35.13 46.60
N ALA A 228 -14.93 34.62 45.88
CA ALA A 228 -13.68 35.33 45.66
C ALA A 228 -13.18 35.03 44.24
N GLY A 229 -13.27 36.02 43.41
CA GLY A 229 -12.64 36.09 42.12
C GLY A 229 -11.21 36.61 42.26
N ASP A 230 -10.46 36.28 41.21
CA ASP A 230 -9.29 36.99 40.64
C ASP A 230 -8.99 36.22 39.36
N GLY A 231 -9.06 36.73 38.18
CA GLY A 231 -8.66 38.01 37.61
C GLY A 231 -7.25 37.88 37.06
N TYR A 232 -7.12 37.80 35.73
CA TYR A 232 -6.01 38.27 34.87
C TYR A 232 -6.18 37.61 33.53
N ALA A 233 -6.46 38.28 32.54
CA ALA A 233 -5.93 39.39 31.78
C ALA A 233 -5.64 38.90 30.35
N GLU A 234 -6.27 39.61 29.46
CA GLU A 234 -6.08 39.66 28.01
C GLU A 234 -4.63 40.05 27.65
N ASP A 235 -4.17 39.55 26.53
CA ASP A 235 -3.33 40.25 25.53
C ASP A 235 -3.37 39.41 24.25
N ALA A 236 -4.03 39.79 23.19
CA ALA A 236 -3.76 40.83 22.21
C ALA A 236 -2.71 40.42 21.15
N ASP A 237 -3.24 40.21 19.94
CA ASP A 237 -2.73 40.62 18.65
C ASP A 237 -1.25 40.36 18.25
N ALA A 238 -1.08 39.58 17.19
CA ALA A 238 -0.11 39.92 16.14
C ALA A 238 -0.50 39.31 14.79
N GLU A 239 -1.10 40.14 13.99
CA GLU A 239 -1.14 40.01 12.54
C GLU A 239 0.29 40.08 11.99
N GLY A 240 0.62 39.18 11.06
CA GLY A 240 1.85 39.17 10.31
C GLY A 240 1.58 38.94 8.84
N GLU A 241 1.38 40.05 8.13
CA GLU A 241 1.45 40.18 6.68
C GLU A 241 2.76 39.57 6.14
N TYR A 242 2.66 38.75 5.10
CA TYR A 242 3.77 38.55 4.17
C TYR A 242 3.35 38.95 2.78
N ALA A 243 3.96 40.05 2.36
CA ALA A 243 3.88 40.65 1.06
C ALA A 243 4.49 39.75 -0.03
N GLU A 244 3.84 39.83 -1.17
CA GLU A 244 4.36 39.47 -2.49
C GLU A 244 5.57 40.35 -2.84
N GLU A 245 6.60 39.75 -3.40
CA GLU A 245 7.51 40.45 -4.31
C GLU A 245 7.75 39.60 -5.56
N SER A 246 7.16 40.07 -6.61
CA SER A 246 7.48 39.81 -8.01
C SER A 246 8.56 40.80 -8.46
N GLU A 247 9.50 40.36 -9.28
CA GLU A 247 10.17 41.10 -10.36
C GLU A 247 11.29 40.22 -10.93
N LEU A 248 11.20 39.78 -12.16
CA LEU A 248 11.44 40.39 -13.47
C LEU A 248 12.90 40.87 -13.68
N ALA A 249 13.40 40.42 -14.80
CA ALA A 249 14.53 40.90 -15.62
C ALA A 249 15.77 39.99 -15.55
N ASP A 250 16.53 39.70 -16.59
CA ASP A 250 16.59 40.30 -17.92
C ASP A 250 17.45 39.37 -18.81
N GLU A 251 17.18 39.45 -20.10
CA GLU A 251 17.93 38.85 -21.19
C GLU A 251 19.32 39.45 -21.26
N THR A 252 20.33 38.66 -21.58
CA THR A 252 21.41 39.12 -22.47
C THR A 252 22.01 37.97 -23.27
N ASP A 253 21.76 38.03 -24.56
CA ASP A 253 22.57 37.51 -25.68
C ASP A 253 24.06 37.80 -25.51
N THR A 254 24.88 36.84 -25.86
CA THR A 254 26.08 37.10 -26.64
C THR A 254 26.52 35.86 -27.42
N GLU A 255 26.36 35.95 -28.71
CA GLU A 255 27.09 35.22 -29.73
C GLU A 255 28.62 35.48 -29.60
N ASN A 256 29.41 34.46 -29.91
CA ASN A 256 30.63 34.53 -30.72
C ASN A 256 31.17 33.10 -30.86
N GLU A 257 31.12 32.52 -32.03
CA GLU A 257 32.02 32.46 -33.18
C GLU A 257 33.46 31.97 -32.86
N GLU A 258 33.77 30.86 -33.59
CA GLU A 258 35.08 30.48 -34.22
C GLU A 258 36.26 30.05 -33.33
N GLU A 259 36.61 28.82 -33.36
CA GLU A 259 37.67 28.14 -34.18
C GLU A 259 37.57 26.60 -34.05
#